data_309707fbb255d6ead15b81ed17cdb863
#
_entry.id   309707fbb255d6ead15b81ed17cdb863
#
_cell.length_a   1.000
_cell.length_b   1.000
_cell.length_c   1.000
_cell.angle_alpha   90.00
_cell.angle_beta   90.00
_cell.angle_gamma   90.00
#
_symmetry.space_group_name_H-M   'P 1'
#
loop_
_entity.id
_entity.type
_entity.pdbx_description
1 polymer ?
#
loop_
_entity_poly.entity_id
_entity_poly.type
_entity_poly.pdbx_seq_one_letter_code
_entity_poly.pdbx_strand_id
1 'polypeptide(L)'
;MKYRWIAVVLILALGLSACGQKTDAPAASAQHIPAALKTTLTPDSLPQYDFTGQAMTYLAYIAEHFPNRCASDDASGHDAFGQWLLSELAGCGYDQVQTQDFEEKSMYDETVHGRNYILTFPGRSAGKQIIVGAHYDGDGAGDNASGVALALATAAGLANAKPYYTIKFVFFDGEEDGLLGSKYYAGHMSADEIANTIYMINLDALVFGDYCNIYGGVYGDDYDAGYIALSEGEAVPEPTLTEGYDFAADTAEALGFRVHRTAELDGYFEKNGRGMTPEDAFFTNPWTNAHPAPENMFAASPATIGASDQAGFAVKGIPYIYFEATNWWAAGAEPSLAYTGYIETEDASLGDGGMFMNTEYDTLETLNELFPGRAEQHYHLFSPLLSALLLVKAE
;
A
#
# COMPACT_ATOMS: atom_id res chain seq x y z
N MET A 1 22.71 14.78 11.75
CA MET A 1 21.38 14.25 11.52
C MET A 1 20.35 15.32 11.21
N LYS A 2 20.55 16.27 10.36
CA LYS A 2 19.56 17.33 10.13
C LYS A 2 19.46 17.73 8.66
N TYR A 3 19.53 16.90 7.67
CA TYR A 3 19.34 17.31 6.26
C TYR A 3 19.14 16.14 5.29
N ARG A 4 18.58 14.99 5.72
CA ARG A 4 18.21 13.89 4.78
C ARG A 4 16.88 14.13 4.03
N TRP A 5 16.08 15.08 4.49
CA TRP A 5 14.65 15.20 4.19
C TRP A 5 14.24 16.01 2.95
N ILE A 6 15.15 16.71 2.28
CA ILE A 6 14.78 17.58 1.14
C ILE A 6 14.96 16.90 -0.22
N ALA A 7 15.49 15.68 -0.25
CA ALA A 7 15.90 15.05 -1.51
C ALA A 7 14.86 14.10 -2.14
N VAL A 8 13.88 13.61 -1.39
CA VAL A 8 12.98 12.54 -1.88
C VAL A 8 12.06 13.00 -3.01
N VAL A 9 11.63 14.26 -3.00
CA VAL A 9 10.67 14.78 -3.99
C VAL A 9 11.34 15.26 -5.30
N LEU A 10 12.61 15.62 -5.27
CA LEU A 10 13.29 16.19 -6.44
C LEU A 10 13.97 15.15 -7.36
N ILE A 11 14.05 13.89 -6.94
CA ILE A 11 14.81 12.86 -7.66
C ILE A 11 13.94 11.95 -8.52
N LEU A 12 12.63 11.87 -8.28
CA LEU A 12 11.72 11.12 -9.17
C LEU A 12 11.71 11.65 -10.62
N ALA A 13 12.00 12.92 -10.84
CA ALA A 13 12.10 13.52 -12.17
C ALA A 13 13.44 13.29 -12.90
N LEU A 14 14.49 12.82 -12.23
CA LEU A 14 15.83 12.68 -12.83
C LEU A 14 16.33 11.24 -12.97
N GLY A 15 15.70 10.28 -12.32
CA GLY A 15 16.15 8.87 -12.32
C GLY A 15 15.71 8.04 -13.54
N LEU A 16 14.75 8.49 -14.33
CA LEU A 16 14.23 7.73 -15.47
C LEU A 16 14.90 8.00 -16.81
N SER A 17 15.92 8.86 -16.87
CA SER A 17 16.61 9.21 -18.12
C SER A 17 17.76 8.28 -18.54
N ALA A 18 18.01 7.19 -17.86
CA ALA A 18 19.20 6.37 -18.11
C ALA A 18 18.94 4.91 -18.49
N CYS A 19 17.80 4.58 -19.09
CA CYS A 19 17.68 3.29 -19.79
C CYS A 19 16.89 3.41 -21.09
N GLY A 20 17.53 4.04 -22.07
CA GLY A 20 17.06 4.05 -23.45
C GLY A 20 17.28 2.70 -24.13
N GLN A 21 16.39 1.77 -23.92
CA GLN A 21 15.97 0.80 -24.94
C GLN A 21 14.46 0.65 -24.81
N LYS A 22 13.72 1.28 -25.74
CA LYS A 22 12.37 0.87 -26.04
C LYS A 22 12.46 -0.58 -26.52
N THR A 23 12.34 -1.52 -25.60
CA THR A 23 11.84 -2.82 -25.97
C THR A 23 10.35 -2.62 -26.16
N ASP A 24 9.87 -2.91 -27.39
CA ASP A 24 8.44 -3.03 -27.64
C ASP A 24 7.91 -4.11 -26.66
N ALA A 25 7.49 -3.68 -25.48
CA ALA A 25 6.70 -4.52 -24.61
C ALA A 25 5.42 -4.84 -25.40
N PRO A 26 5.04 -6.13 -25.55
CA PRO A 26 3.78 -6.44 -26.17
C PRO A 26 2.71 -5.67 -25.39
N ALA A 27 1.84 -4.96 -26.14
CA ALA A 27 0.72 -4.26 -25.57
C ALA A 27 0.04 -5.20 -24.57
N ALA A 28 0.08 -4.85 -23.28
CA ALA A 28 -0.52 -5.65 -22.24
C ALA A 28 -1.99 -5.88 -22.63
N SER A 29 -2.38 -7.11 -22.80
CA SER A 29 -3.79 -7.42 -23.07
C SER A 29 -4.56 -7.03 -21.81
N ALA A 30 -5.39 -6.02 -21.94
CA ALA A 30 -6.15 -5.41 -20.87
C ALA A 30 -7.21 -6.35 -20.29
N GLN A 31 -6.85 -7.41 -19.59
CA GLN A 31 -7.77 -8.22 -18.77
C GLN A 31 -6.99 -9.15 -17.84
N HIS A 32 -6.43 -8.60 -16.77
CA HIS A 32 -5.82 -9.40 -15.72
C HIS A 32 -6.86 -9.93 -14.73
N ILE A 33 -7.87 -9.14 -14.39
CA ILE A 33 -8.93 -9.58 -13.49
C ILE A 33 -10.00 -10.33 -14.30
N PRO A 34 -10.34 -11.58 -13.90
CA PRO A 34 -11.44 -12.30 -14.53
C PRO A 34 -12.74 -11.50 -14.43
N ALA A 35 -13.49 -11.39 -15.52
CA ALA A 35 -14.69 -10.58 -15.65
C ALA A 35 -15.83 -10.91 -14.64
N ALA A 36 -15.70 -11.98 -13.89
CA ALA A 36 -16.68 -12.47 -12.93
C ALA A 36 -16.03 -12.87 -11.58
N LEU A 37 -15.03 -12.10 -11.15
CA LEU A 37 -14.41 -12.33 -9.84
C LEU A 37 -15.36 -11.88 -8.73
N LYS A 38 -15.56 -12.71 -7.71
CA LYS A 38 -16.38 -12.40 -6.54
C LYS A 38 -15.75 -12.87 -5.26
N THR A 39 -15.93 -12.08 -4.19
CA THR A 39 -15.61 -12.57 -2.84
C THR A 39 -16.50 -13.75 -2.47
N THR A 40 -15.94 -14.70 -1.70
CA THR A 40 -16.70 -15.80 -1.11
C THR A 40 -17.26 -15.45 0.25
N LEU A 41 -16.92 -14.27 0.79
CA LEU A 41 -17.41 -13.80 2.07
C LEU A 41 -18.74 -13.06 1.92
N THR A 42 -19.46 -13.00 3.01
CA THR A 42 -20.71 -12.25 3.17
C THR A 42 -20.61 -11.38 4.41
N PRO A 43 -21.43 -10.33 4.57
CA PRO A 43 -21.44 -9.51 5.78
C PRO A 43 -21.52 -10.34 7.08
N ASP A 44 -22.34 -11.40 7.08
CA ASP A 44 -22.51 -12.28 8.25
C ASP A 44 -21.26 -13.11 8.57
N SER A 45 -20.40 -13.35 7.58
CA SER A 45 -19.16 -14.13 7.76
C SER A 45 -17.95 -13.28 8.15
N LEU A 46 -18.00 -11.96 7.99
CA LEU A 46 -16.86 -11.07 8.22
C LEU A 46 -16.24 -11.19 9.62
N PRO A 47 -17.02 -11.30 10.73
CA PRO A 47 -16.43 -11.32 12.06
C PRO A 47 -15.41 -12.45 12.29
N GLN A 48 -15.53 -13.56 11.56
CA GLN A 48 -14.56 -14.67 11.67
C GLN A 48 -13.31 -14.47 10.81
N TYR A 49 -13.28 -13.45 9.96
CA TYR A 49 -12.18 -13.09 9.08
C TYR A 49 -11.63 -11.70 9.39
N ASP A 50 -12.00 -11.16 10.53
CA ASP A 50 -11.43 -9.96 11.11
C ASP A 50 -10.30 -10.32 12.07
N PHE A 51 -9.07 -10.06 11.66
CA PHE A 51 -7.86 -10.39 12.40
C PHE A 51 -7.27 -9.18 13.14
N THR A 52 -8.08 -8.14 13.37
CA THR A 52 -7.68 -6.89 14.03
C THR A 52 -6.92 -7.13 15.33
N GLY A 53 -7.46 -7.96 16.22
CA GLY A 53 -6.80 -8.20 17.51
C GLY A 53 -5.41 -8.84 17.37
N GLN A 54 -5.20 -9.65 16.34
CA GLN A 54 -3.91 -10.25 16.05
C GLN A 54 -2.96 -9.24 15.38
N ALA A 55 -3.46 -8.40 14.48
CA ALA A 55 -2.69 -7.32 13.88
C ALA A 55 -2.22 -6.32 14.94
N MET A 56 -3.09 -5.93 15.88
CA MET A 56 -2.70 -5.08 17.02
C MET A 56 -1.60 -5.72 17.88
N THR A 57 -1.67 -7.03 18.08
CA THR A 57 -0.63 -7.76 18.83
C THR A 57 0.71 -7.73 18.11
N TYR A 58 0.71 -7.96 16.80
CA TYR A 58 1.93 -7.88 15.99
C TYR A 58 2.47 -6.46 15.92
N LEU A 59 1.62 -5.46 15.70
CA LEU A 59 2.03 -4.05 15.67
C LEU A 59 2.73 -3.65 16.98
N ALA A 60 2.11 -3.98 18.12
CA ALA A 60 2.71 -3.68 19.43
C ALA A 60 4.05 -4.37 19.61
N TYR A 61 4.16 -5.64 19.23
CA TYR A 61 5.38 -6.40 19.35
C TYR A 61 6.50 -5.85 18.44
N ILE A 62 6.20 -5.53 17.20
CA ILE A 62 7.17 -4.98 16.24
C ILE A 62 7.66 -3.61 16.73
N ALA A 63 6.75 -2.71 17.10
CA ALA A 63 7.11 -1.38 17.59
C ALA A 63 7.97 -1.41 18.86
N GLU A 64 7.74 -2.37 19.77
CA GLU A 64 8.49 -2.50 21.00
C GLU A 64 9.88 -3.13 20.80
N HIS A 65 9.98 -4.16 19.95
CA HIS A 65 11.18 -5.00 19.88
C HIS A 65 12.06 -4.70 18.68
N PHE A 66 11.51 -4.09 17.64
CA PHE A 66 12.19 -3.78 16.38
C PHE A 66 11.89 -2.35 15.91
N PRO A 67 12.22 -1.33 16.73
CA PRO A 67 11.94 0.07 16.36
C PRO A 67 12.77 0.56 15.18
N ASN A 68 13.93 -0.07 14.91
CA ASN A 68 14.81 0.27 13.80
C ASN A 68 14.95 -0.95 12.89
N ARG A 69 14.36 -0.89 11.74
CA ARG A 69 14.34 -1.98 10.75
C ARG A 69 15.02 -1.60 9.43
N CYS A 70 15.52 -0.36 9.33
CA CYS A 70 16.27 0.10 8.17
C CYS A 70 17.72 -0.40 8.25
N ALA A 71 18.17 -1.18 7.25
CA ALA A 71 19.50 -1.76 7.24
C ALA A 71 20.62 -0.70 7.23
N SER A 72 20.38 0.46 6.65
CA SER A 72 21.33 1.58 6.59
C SER A 72 21.61 2.19 7.96
N ASP A 73 20.64 2.14 8.87
CA ASP A 73 20.71 2.77 10.19
C ASP A 73 21.04 1.74 11.28
N ASP A 74 20.46 0.55 11.24
CA ASP A 74 20.77 -0.57 12.16
C ASP A 74 20.70 -1.93 11.44
N ALA A 75 21.77 -2.32 10.79
CA ALA A 75 21.85 -3.62 10.11
C ALA A 75 21.58 -4.81 11.03
N SER A 76 21.89 -4.72 12.32
CA SER A 76 21.65 -5.81 13.26
C SER A 76 20.19 -5.91 13.69
N GLY A 77 19.51 -4.77 13.83
CA GLY A 77 18.08 -4.71 14.08
C GLY A 77 17.27 -5.21 12.90
N HIS A 78 17.65 -4.81 11.70
CA HIS A 78 17.08 -5.30 10.45
C HIS A 78 17.21 -6.83 10.30
N ASP A 79 18.42 -7.39 10.49
CA ASP A 79 18.64 -8.83 10.44
C ASP A 79 17.84 -9.58 11.53
N ALA A 80 17.78 -9.04 12.73
CA ALA A 80 17.01 -9.62 13.83
C ALA A 80 15.51 -9.65 13.53
N PHE A 81 15.00 -8.58 12.93
CA PHE A 81 13.60 -8.53 12.48
C PHE A 81 13.30 -9.58 11.41
N GLY A 82 14.16 -9.72 10.40
CA GLY A 82 14.02 -10.74 9.37
C GLY A 82 14.01 -12.17 9.95
N GLN A 83 14.85 -12.45 10.95
CA GLN A 83 14.85 -13.75 11.64
C GLN A 83 13.57 -13.97 12.45
N TRP A 84 13.08 -12.95 13.13
CA TRP A 84 11.80 -13.02 13.84
C TRP A 84 10.64 -13.27 12.88
N LEU A 85 10.58 -12.53 11.76
CA LEU A 85 9.56 -12.68 10.72
C LEU A 85 9.50 -14.14 10.20
N LEU A 86 10.65 -14.74 9.89
CA LEU A 86 10.73 -16.14 9.49
C LEU A 86 10.19 -17.08 10.56
N SER A 87 10.51 -16.81 11.85
CA SER A 87 10.03 -17.61 12.97
C SER A 87 8.52 -17.55 13.13
N GLU A 88 7.93 -16.33 12.99
CA GLU A 88 6.48 -16.14 13.06
C GLU A 88 5.75 -16.87 11.92
N LEU A 89 6.24 -16.75 10.70
CA LEU A 89 5.67 -17.44 9.55
C LEU A 89 5.75 -18.97 9.70
N ALA A 90 6.87 -19.49 10.19
CA ALA A 90 7.00 -20.93 10.50
C ALA A 90 6.03 -21.35 11.62
N GLY A 91 5.85 -20.50 12.66
CA GLY A 91 4.89 -20.72 13.75
C GLY A 91 3.44 -20.81 13.26
N CYS A 92 3.10 -20.15 12.16
CA CYS A 92 1.79 -20.25 11.53
C CYS A 92 1.58 -21.55 10.72
N GLY A 93 2.56 -22.44 10.69
CA GLY A 93 2.49 -23.72 9.99
C GLY A 93 2.99 -23.69 8.54
N TYR A 94 3.74 -22.64 8.20
CA TYR A 94 4.34 -22.49 6.88
C TYR A 94 5.81 -22.91 6.91
N ASP A 95 6.06 -24.15 6.51
CA ASP A 95 7.41 -24.75 6.59
C ASP A 95 8.39 -24.22 5.53
N GLN A 96 7.89 -23.50 4.53
CA GLN A 96 8.70 -23.08 3.39
C GLN A 96 8.44 -21.62 3.04
N VAL A 97 9.18 -20.73 3.69
CA VAL A 97 9.31 -19.35 3.27
C VAL A 97 10.50 -19.26 2.30
N GLN A 98 10.26 -18.76 1.10
CA GLN A 98 11.32 -18.50 0.14
C GLN A 98 11.96 -17.16 0.46
N THR A 99 13.27 -17.06 0.26
CA THR A 99 14.00 -15.79 0.32
C THR A 99 14.48 -15.42 -1.07
N GLN A 100 14.47 -14.12 -1.35
CA GLN A 100 14.99 -13.56 -2.59
C GLN A 100 15.98 -12.47 -2.24
N ASP A 101 17.27 -12.82 -2.28
CA ASP A 101 18.35 -11.86 -2.04
C ASP A 101 18.56 -10.99 -3.27
N PHE A 102 18.87 -9.72 -3.06
CA PHE A 102 19.20 -8.78 -4.13
C PHE A 102 20.36 -7.85 -3.76
N GLU A 103 20.98 -7.30 -4.79
CA GLU A 103 21.97 -6.24 -4.71
C GLU A 103 21.58 -5.18 -5.74
N GLU A 104 21.15 -4.02 -5.29
CA GLU A 104 20.67 -2.94 -6.14
C GLU A 104 21.25 -1.59 -5.71
N LYS A 105 21.08 -0.59 -6.55
CA LYS A 105 21.43 0.78 -6.23
C LYS A 105 20.25 1.52 -5.63
N SER A 106 20.47 2.10 -4.46
CA SER A 106 19.50 3.02 -3.85
C SER A 106 19.31 4.27 -4.69
N MET A 107 18.29 5.03 -4.39
CA MET A 107 18.09 6.36 -4.97
C MET A 107 19.24 7.33 -4.67
N TYR A 108 20.12 7.00 -3.73
CA TYR A 108 21.32 7.77 -3.37
C TYR A 108 22.61 7.22 -3.99
N ASP A 109 22.51 6.28 -4.96
CA ASP A 109 23.63 5.59 -5.61
C ASP A 109 24.48 4.72 -4.64
N GLU A 110 23.97 4.40 -3.49
CA GLU A 110 24.56 3.46 -2.54
C GLU A 110 24.20 2.02 -2.94
N THR A 111 25.11 1.06 -2.68
CA THR A 111 24.78 -0.35 -2.92
C THR A 111 24.06 -0.92 -1.71
N VAL A 112 22.85 -1.39 -1.92
CA VAL A 112 22.01 -2.03 -0.92
C VAL A 112 21.95 -3.53 -1.17
N HIS A 113 22.21 -4.31 -0.13
CA HIS A 113 22.02 -5.75 -0.13
C HIS A 113 20.77 -6.04 0.69
N GLY A 114 19.72 -6.46 0.03
CA GLY A 114 18.43 -6.69 0.67
C GLY A 114 17.91 -8.11 0.47
N ARG A 115 16.81 -8.41 1.12
CA ARG A 115 16.19 -9.75 1.10
C ARG A 115 14.67 -9.66 1.21
N ASN A 116 13.96 -10.06 0.17
CA ASN A 116 12.53 -10.28 0.26
C ASN A 116 12.20 -11.65 0.90
N TYR A 117 11.14 -11.70 1.70
CA TYR A 117 10.59 -12.94 2.25
C TYR A 117 9.26 -13.26 1.59
N ILE A 118 9.11 -14.49 1.06
CA ILE A 118 7.95 -14.87 0.24
C ILE A 118 7.29 -16.10 0.84
N LEU A 119 6.08 -15.93 1.33
CA LEU A 119 5.23 -17.01 1.78
C LEU A 119 4.22 -17.35 0.70
N THR A 120 4.21 -18.58 0.23
CA THR A 120 3.22 -19.05 -0.75
C THR A 120 2.16 -19.89 -0.06
N PHE A 121 0.91 -19.47 -0.20
CA PHE A 121 -0.27 -20.18 0.29
C PHE A 121 -1.01 -20.80 -0.90
N PRO A 122 -0.91 -22.14 -1.11
CA PRO A 122 -1.42 -22.78 -2.31
C PRO A 122 -2.93 -22.67 -2.44
N GLY A 123 -3.40 -22.22 -3.60
CA GLY A 123 -4.82 -22.22 -3.97
C GLY A 123 -5.29 -23.56 -4.53
N ARG A 124 -6.61 -23.73 -4.61
CA ARG A 124 -7.25 -24.92 -5.20
C ARG A 124 -7.27 -24.90 -6.72
N SER A 125 -7.22 -23.70 -7.31
CA SER A 125 -7.18 -23.50 -8.76
C SER A 125 -5.76 -23.29 -9.22
N ALA A 126 -5.30 -24.13 -10.14
CA ALA A 126 -3.95 -24.00 -10.67
C ALA A 126 -3.81 -22.75 -11.55
N GLY A 127 -2.70 -22.06 -11.39
CA GLY A 127 -2.22 -21.07 -12.35
C GLY A 127 -2.51 -19.61 -12.04
N LYS A 128 -3.55 -19.25 -11.29
CA LYS A 128 -3.81 -17.87 -10.90
C LYS A 128 -3.34 -17.56 -9.48
N GLN A 129 -2.82 -16.35 -9.27
CA GLN A 129 -2.32 -15.91 -7.97
C GLN A 129 -2.74 -14.48 -7.64
N ILE A 130 -2.73 -14.17 -6.35
CA ILE A 130 -2.87 -12.84 -5.75
C ILE A 130 -1.59 -12.60 -4.95
N ILE A 131 -1.05 -11.40 -5.02
CA ILE A 131 0.13 -11.01 -4.25
C ILE A 131 -0.33 -9.99 -3.19
N VAL A 132 0.13 -10.17 -1.95
CA VAL A 132 0.01 -9.19 -0.87
C VAL A 132 1.41 -8.76 -0.50
N GLY A 133 1.68 -7.47 -0.57
CA GLY A 133 2.97 -6.87 -0.23
C GLY A 133 2.88 -5.94 0.96
N ALA A 134 3.93 -5.90 1.74
CA ALA A 134 4.23 -4.88 2.73
C ALA A 134 5.75 -4.80 2.86
N HIS A 135 6.32 -3.61 2.84
CA HIS A 135 7.74 -3.51 3.14
C HIS A 135 7.98 -3.64 4.65
N TYR A 136 9.14 -4.16 5.00
CA TYR A 136 9.44 -4.44 6.40
C TYR A 136 10.60 -3.61 6.95
N ASP A 137 11.34 -2.95 6.08
CA ASP A 137 12.33 -1.94 6.44
C ASP A 137 11.64 -0.65 6.93
N GLY A 138 12.41 0.34 7.38
CA GLY A 138 11.89 1.55 7.99
C GLY A 138 11.87 1.50 9.51
N ASP A 139 11.51 2.61 10.14
CA ASP A 139 11.61 2.78 11.59
C ASP A 139 10.24 3.00 12.25
N GLY A 140 9.20 3.25 11.46
CA GLY A 140 7.89 3.67 11.91
C GLY A 140 6.99 2.55 12.46
N ALA A 141 6.11 2.93 13.36
CA ALA A 141 4.97 2.10 13.75
C ALA A 141 3.88 2.12 12.65
N GLY A 142 3.68 3.28 12.03
CA GLY A 142 2.83 3.45 10.86
C GLY A 142 3.51 2.92 9.62
N ASP A 143 4.67 3.45 9.31
CA ASP A 143 5.48 3.14 8.14
C ASP A 143 6.69 2.25 8.50
N ASN A 144 6.69 0.91 8.29
CA ASN A 144 5.50 0.19 7.88
C ASN A 144 5.30 -1.06 8.78
N ALA A 145 5.52 -0.91 10.11
CA ALA A 145 5.17 -1.99 11.03
C ALA A 145 3.67 -2.35 10.92
N SER A 146 2.84 -1.37 10.56
CA SER A 146 1.39 -1.55 10.47
C SER A 146 0.97 -2.46 9.32
N GLY A 147 1.55 -2.30 8.14
CA GLY A 147 1.29 -3.17 6.99
C GLY A 147 1.80 -4.59 7.23
N VAL A 148 3.03 -4.73 7.77
CA VAL A 148 3.58 -6.03 8.15
C VAL A 148 2.71 -6.74 9.17
N ALA A 149 2.24 -6.04 10.20
CA ALA A 149 1.38 -6.61 11.23
C ALA A 149 0.07 -7.15 10.65
N LEU A 150 -0.57 -6.41 9.74
CA LEU A 150 -1.80 -6.86 9.08
C LEU A 150 -1.54 -8.05 8.15
N ALA A 151 -0.44 -8.02 7.38
CA ALA A 151 -0.06 -9.14 6.50
C ALA A 151 0.17 -10.43 7.30
N LEU A 152 0.93 -10.37 8.41
CA LEU A 152 1.17 -11.50 9.29
C LEU A 152 -0.11 -12.02 9.94
N ALA A 153 -0.94 -11.13 10.49
CA ALA A 153 -2.21 -11.50 11.10
C ALA A 153 -3.14 -12.22 10.11
N THR A 154 -3.19 -11.71 8.87
CA THR A 154 -3.99 -12.31 7.80
C THR A 154 -3.43 -13.65 7.38
N ALA A 155 -2.11 -13.78 7.20
CA ALA A 155 -1.47 -15.06 6.89
C ALA A 155 -1.74 -16.12 7.97
N ALA A 156 -1.58 -15.76 9.24
CA ALA A 156 -1.86 -16.64 10.36
C ALA A 156 -3.35 -17.03 10.45
N GLY A 157 -4.24 -16.05 10.32
CA GLY A 157 -5.69 -16.25 10.39
C GLY A 157 -6.23 -17.12 9.26
N LEU A 158 -5.62 -17.04 8.07
CA LEU A 158 -5.98 -17.84 6.90
C LEU A 158 -5.26 -19.18 6.80
N ALA A 159 -4.41 -19.58 7.76
CA ALA A 159 -3.59 -20.80 7.69
C ALA A 159 -4.40 -22.08 7.39
N ASN A 160 -5.64 -22.16 7.86
CA ASN A 160 -6.55 -23.29 7.60
C ASN A 160 -7.56 -23.01 6.48
N ALA A 161 -7.54 -21.84 5.87
CA ALA A 161 -8.40 -21.52 4.76
C ALA A 161 -7.97 -22.32 3.51
N LYS A 162 -8.89 -22.47 2.58
CA LYS A 162 -8.62 -23.10 1.29
C LYS A 162 -8.94 -22.10 0.18
N PRO A 163 -8.07 -21.12 -0.05
CA PRO A 163 -8.32 -20.10 -1.05
C PRO A 163 -8.53 -20.73 -2.42
N TYR A 164 -9.23 -20.04 -3.28
CA TYR A 164 -9.42 -20.53 -4.64
C TYR A 164 -8.15 -20.30 -5.47
N TYR A 165 -7.55 -19.14 -5.38
CA TYR A 165 -6.29 -18.80 -6.03
C TYR A 165 -5.12 -18.93 -5.05
N THR A 166 -3.92 -19.10 -5.58
CA THR A 166 -2.69 -19.04 -4.78
C THR A 166 -2.52 -17.63 -4.23
N ILE A 167 -2.17 -17.50 -2.95
CA ILE A 167 -1.83 -16.24 -2.32
C ILE A 167 -0.34 -16.23 -2.04
N LYS A 168 0.36 -15.16 -2.45
CA LYS A 168 1.74 -14.91 -2.07
C LYS A 168 1.77 -13.69 -1.16
N PHE A 169 2.20 -13.87 0.09
CA PHE A 169 2.58 -12.76 0.95
C PHE A 169 4.06 -12.49 0.71
N VAL A 170 4.38 -11.26 0.37
CA VAL A 170 5.75 -10.83 0.10
C VAL A 170 6.09 -9.67 1.03
N PHE A 171 7.09 -9.86 1.86
CA PHE A 171 7.62 -8.81 2.71
C PHE A 171 8.84 -8.25 1.99
N PHE A 172 8.72 -7.02 1.53
CA PHE A 172 9.74 -6.36 0.73
C PHE A 172 10.78 -5.68 1.60
N ASP A 173 11.99 -5.59 1.08
CA ASP A 173 13.12 -4.93 1.70
C ASP A 173 13.57 -3.74 0.84
N GLY A 174 14.10 -2.68 1.47
CA GLY A 174 14.67 -1.54 0.79
C GLY A 174 13.63 -0.68 0.06
N GLU A 175 12.43 -0.60 0.58
CA GLU A 175 11.41 0.34 0.11
C GLU A 175 11.90 1.77 0.31
N GLU A 176 12.37 2.08 1.51
CA GLU A 176 12.91 3.38 1.94
C GLU A 176 14.16 3.81 1.15
N ASP A 177 14.85 2.86 0.53
CA ASP A 177 15.99 3.09 -0.34
C ASP A 177 15.60 3.28 -1.83
N GLY A 178 14.31 3.22 -2.15
CA GLY A 178 13.77 3.45 -3.49
C GLY A 178 13.03 2.28 -4.10
N LEU A 179 12.20 1.58 -3.33
CA LEU A 179 11.34 0.46 -3.75
C LEU A 179 12.16 -0.73 -4.27
N LEU A 180 13.35 -0.98 -3.69
CA LEU A 180 14.32 -1.89 -4.30
C LEU A 180 13.81 -3.32 -4.35
N GLY A 181 13.27 -3.82 -3.23
CA GLY A 181 12.79 -5.20 -3.13
C GLY A 181 11.60 -5.50 -4.02
N SER A 182 10.62 -4.62 -4.05
CA SER A 182 9.42 -4.79 -4.88
C SER A 182 9.73 -4.66 -6.37
N LYS A 183 10.57 -3.71 -6.76
CA LYS A 183 11.06 -3.58 -8.14
C LYS A 183 11.86 -4.81 -8.57
N TYR A 184 12.74 -5.30 -7.68
CA TYR A 184 13.50 -6.52 -7.95
C TYR A 184 12.58 -7.74 -8.10
N TYR A 185 11.63 -7.91 -7.19
CA TYR A 185 10.64 -8.99 -7.27
C TYR A 185 9.84 -8.95 -8.57
N ALA A 186 9.21 -7.81 -8.86
CA ALA A 186 8.42 -7.62 -10.07
C ALA A 186 9.28 -7.76 -11.36
N GLY A 187 10.53 -7.30 -11.32
CA GLY A 187 11.49 -7.42 -12.42
C GLY A 187 11.87 -8.87 -12.75
N HIS A 188 11.81 -9.77 -11.75
CA HIS A 188 12.15 -11.19 -11.89
C HIS A 188 10.96 -12.11 -12.07
N MET A 189 9.74 -11.57 -12.09
CA MET A 189 8.55 -12.36 -12.44
C MET A 189 8.63 -12.82 -13.89
N SER A 190 8.36 -14.11 -14.12
CA SER A 190 8.20 -14.63 -15.48
C SER A 190 6.96 -14.07 -16.17
N ALA A 191 6.93 -14.11 -17.49
CA ALA A 191 5.75 -13.70 -18.27
C ALA A 191 4.48 -14.46 -17.86
N ASP A 192 4.64 -15.74 -17.50
CA ASP A 192 3.53 -16.56 -17.02
C ASP A 192 3.04 -16.12 -15.63
N GLU A 193 3.94 -15.77 -14.72
CA GLU A 193 3.56 -15.23 -13.41
C GLU A 193 2.85 -13.90 -13.55
N ILE A 194 3.36 -12.98 -14.38
CA ILE A 194 2.70 -11.71 -14.68
C ILE A 194 1.29 -11.94 -15.21
N ALA A 195 1.15 -12.77 -16.26
CA ALA A 195 -0.15 -13.07 -16.88
C ALA A 195 -1.13 -13.80 -15.94
N ASN A 196 -0.62 -14.46 -14.92
CA ASN A 196 -1.42 -15.21 -13.95
C ASN A 196 -1.63 -14.46 -12.63
N THR A 197 -1.01 -13.32 -12.41
CA THR A 197 -1.28 -12.48 -11.25
C THR A 197 -2.55 -11.69 -11.50
N ILE A 198 -3.56 -11.90 -10.65
CA ILE A 198 -4.85 -11.23 -10.78
C ILE A 198 -4.71 -9.76 -10.39
N TYR A 199 -4.13 -9.51 -9.23
CA TYR A 199 -3.74 -8.20 -8.72
C TYR A 199 -2.70 -8.34 -7.61
N MET A 200 -2.05 -7.23 -7.31
CA MET A 200 -1.21 -7.04 -6.14
C MET A 200 -1.95 -6.14 -5.15
N ILE A 201 -1.89 -6.47 -3.86
CA ILE A 201 -2.40 -5.63 -2.78
C ILE A 201 -1.19 -5.12 -2.01
N ASN A 202 -1.00 -3.81 -1.96
CA ASN A 202 0.02 -3.17 -1.14
C ASN A 202 -0.56 -2.69 0.19
N LEU A 203 0.14 -2.95 1.27
CA LEU A 203 -0.23 -2.56 2.64
C LEU A 203 0.85 -1.64 3.18
N ASP A 204 0.53 -0.36 3.32
CA ASP A 204 1.50 0.64 3.73
C ASP A 204 0.85 1.75 4.54
N ALA A 205 1.47 2.13 5.65
CA ALA A 205 1.07 3.23 6.52
C ALA A 205 -0.41 3.21 6.96
N LEU A 206 -0.85 2.12 7.60
CA LEU A 206 -2.28 1.84 7.80
C LEU A 206 -2.93 2.52 9.02
N VAL A 207 -2.19 3.18 9.92
CA VAL A 207 -2.72 3.43 11.26
C VAL A 207 -2.77 4.89 11.72
N PHE A 208 -1.97 5.80 11.16
CA PHE A 208 -1.92 7.18 11.62
C PHE A 208 -2.95 8.09 10.97
N GLY A 209 -3.17 7.93 9.67
CA GLY A 209 -4.00 8.84 8.89
C GLY A 209 -5.44 8.97 9.37
N ASP A 210 -6.07 10.10 9.10
CA ASP A 210 -7.46 10.33 9.46
C ASP A 210 -8.42 9.41 8.69
N TYR A 211 -7.99 8.89 7.52
CA TYR A 211 -8.86 8.17 6.60
C TYR A 211 -8.21 6.91 6.04
N CYS A 212 -9.00 5.85 5.97
CA CYS A 212 -8.62 4.61 5.30
C CYS A 212 -8.88 4.71 3.81
N ASN A 213 -7.84 4.56 3.01
CA ASN A 213 -7.91 4.73 1.57
C ASN A 213 -7.78 3.39 0.83
N ILE A 214 -8.45 3.30 -0.30
CA ILE A 214 -8.29 2.26 -1.31
C ILE A 214 -7.85 2.96 -2.59
N TYR A 215 -6.66 2.67 -3.06
CA TYR A 215 -6.14 3.23 -4.30
C TYR A 215 -5.91 2.13 -5.34
N GLY A 216 -5.78 2.54 -6.59
CA GLY A 216 -5.42 1.67 -7.71
C GLY A 216 -5.46 2.45 -9.02
N GLY A 217 -4.93 1.83 -10.07
CA GLY A 217 -4.84 2.45 -11.37
C GLY A 217 -3.61 3.34 -11.56
N VAL A 218 -3.37 3.69 -12.80
CA VAL A 218 -2.30 4.59 -13.23
C VAL A 218 -2.87 5.61 -14.21
N TYR A 219 -2.33 6.81 -14.24
CA TYR A 219 -2.72 7.81 -15.21
C TYR A 219 -1.93 7.66 -16.52
N GLY A 220 -2.66 7.50 -17.65
CA GLY A 220 -2.03 7.38 -18.97
C GLY A 220 -1.17 6.11 -19.11
N ASP A 221 -0.07 6.24 -19.84
CA ASP A 221 0.85 5.13 -20.16
C ASP A 221 2.02 5.02 -19.16
N ASP A 222 2.11 5.94 -18.21
CA ASP A 222 3.17 6.04 -17.22
C ASP A 222 2.56 6.17 -15.81
N TYR A 223 3.18 5.53 -14.83
CA TYR A 223 2.77 5.59 -13.43
C TYR A 223 2.63 7.03 -12.91
N ASP A 224 3.53 7.91 -13.33
CA ASP A 224 3.58 9.30 -12.90
C ASP A 224 2.87 10.29 -13.84
N ALA A 225 2.26 9.82 -14.94
CA ALA A 225 1.72 10.71 -15.97
C ALA A 225 0.65 11.68 -15.45
N GLY A 226 -0.18 11.24 -14.51
CA GLY A 226 -1.19 12.10 -13.89
C GLY A 226 -0.57 13.23 -13.07
N TYR A 227 0.41 12.90 -12.26
CA TYR A 227 1.14 13.88 -11.47
C TYR A 227 1.88 14.91 -12.34
N ILE A 228 2.58 14.44 -13.38
CA ILE A 228 3.29 15.30 -14.31
C ILE A 228 2.32 16.26 -15.01
N ALA A 229 1.22 15.72 -15.55
CA ALA A 229 0.21 16.54 -16.23
C ALA A 229 -0.33 17.64 -15.32
N LEU A 230 -0.64 17.32 -14.07
CA LEU A 230 -1.13 18.30 -13.11
C LEU A 230 -0.10 19.37 -12.76
N SER A 231 1.15 18.96 -12.52
CA SER A 231 2.24 19.89 -12.20
C SER A 231 2.54 20.85 -13.35
N GLU A 232 2.25 20.43 -14.59
CA GLU A 232 2.43 21.23 -15.81
C GLU A 232 1.15 22.00 -16.21
N GLY A 233 0.04 21.83 -15.48
CA GLY A 233 -1.23 22.47 -15.75
C GLY A 233 -1.94 21.89 -16.99
N GLU A 234 -1.64 20.64 -17.32
CA GLU A 234 -2.25 19.91 -18.43
C GLU A 234 -3.48 19.11 -17.97
N ALA A 235 -4.25 18.62 -18.93
CA ALA A 235 -5.38 17.74 -18.62
C ALA A 235 -4.85 16.38 -18.12
N VAL A 236 -5.34 15.92 -16.98
CA VAL A 236 -5.02 14.60 -16.46
C VAL A 236 -5.56 13.52 -17.38
N PRO A 237 -4.75 12.54 -17.78
CA PRO A 237 -5.20 11.41 -18.56
C PRO A 237 -6.27 10.58 -17.82
N GLU A 238 -7.12 9.87 -18.55
CA GLU A 238 -8.00 8.87 -17.92
C GLU A 238 -7.16 7.76 -17.29
N PRO A 239 -7.50 7.33 -16.08
CA PRO A 239 -6.75 6.28 -15.41
C PRO A 239 -6.94 4.92 -16.11
N THR A 240 -5.89 4.11 -16.07
CA THR A 240 -5.87 2.73 -16.56
C THR A 240 -5.55 1.76 -15.41
N LEU A 241 -5.64 0.46 -15.61
CA LEU A 241 -5.42 -0.57 -14.59
C LEU A 241 -6.29 -0.39 -13.32
N THR A 242 -7.51 0.12 -13.49
CA THR A 242 -8.44 0.40 -12.38
C THR A 242 -9.14 -0.85 -11.85
N GLU A 243 -9.01 -2.00 -12.51
CA GLU A 243 -9.78 -3.21 -12.21
C GLU A 243 -9.58 -3.70 -10.76
N GLY A 244 -8.37 -3.54 -10.22
CA GLY A 244 -8.07 -3.89 -8.83
C GLY A 244 -8.83 -2.99 -7.86
N TYR A 245 -8.73 -1.69 -8.08
CA TYR A 245 -9.44 -0.67 -7.33
C TYR A 245 -10.96 -0.86 -7.40
N ASP A 246 -11.51 -0.99 -8.61
CA ASP A 246 -12.95 -1.14 -8.82
C ASP A 246 -13.47 -2.38 -8.07
N PHE A 247 -12.75 -3.49 -8.18
CA PHE A 247 -13.11 -4.72 -7.48
C PHE A 247 -13.03 -4.57 -5.95
N ALA A 248 -12.02 -3.88 -5.43
CA ALA A 248 -11.89 -3.66 -3.99
C ALA A 248 -13.01 -2.76 -3.45
N ALA A 249 -13.32 -1.68 -4.16
CA ALA A 249 -14.41 -0.78 -3.80
C ALA A 249 -15.77 -1.48 -3.84
N ASP A 250 -16.07 -2.24 -4.92
CA ASP A 250 -17.29 -3.04 -5.03
C ASP A 250 -17.40 -4.10 -3.93
N THR A 251 -16.26 -4.72 -3.58
CA THR A 251 -16.21 -5.71 -2.51
C THR A 251 -16.51 -5.06 -1.16
N ALA A 252 -15.90 -3.92 -0.86
CA ALA A 252 -16.16 -3.19 0.37
C ALA A 252 -17.64 -2.81 0.51
N GLU A 253 -18.26 -2.28 -0.54
CA GLU A 253 -19.69 -1.95 -0.54
C GLU A 253 -20.58 -3.19 -0.35
N ALA A 254 -20.26 -4.29 -1.04
CA ALA A 254 -21.00 -5.55 -0.93
C ALA A 254 -20.94 -6.16 0.48
N LEU A 255 -19.88 -5.85 1.23
CA LEU A 255 -19.68 -6.26 2.62
C LEU A 255 -20.33 -5.31 3.62
N GLY A 256 -20.89 -4.20 3.16
CA GLY A 256 -21.59 -3.22 3.97
C GLY A 256 -20.73 -2.05 4.45
N PHE A 257 -19.50 -1.94 3.96
CA PHE A 257 -18.67 -0.77 4.20
C PHE A 257 -19.15 0.40 3.35
N ARG A 258 -18.98 1.60 3.88
CA ARG A 258 -19.21 2.82 3.11
C ARG A 258 -17.97 3.15 2.31
N VAL A 259 -18.13 3.44 1.03
CA VAL A 259 -17.05 3.80 0.12
C VAL A 259 -17.37 5.11 -0.57
N HIS A 260 -16.43 6.04 -0.57
CA HIS A 260 -16.50 7.26 -1.36
C HIS A 260 -15.69 7.08 -2.64
N ARG A 261 -16.38 7.01 -3.76
CA ARG A 261 -15.75 6.77 -5.06
C ARG A 261 -15.32 8.06 -5.72
N THR A 262 -14.40 7.97 -6.67
CA THR A 262 -13.87 9.09 -7.46
C THR A 262 -14.97 9.94 -8.12
N ALA A 263 -16.05 9.34 -8.58
CA ALA A 263 -17.16 10.08 -9.17
C ALA A 263 -17.82 11.07 -8.18
N GLU A 264 -17.78 10.76 -6.88
CA GLU A 264 -18.24 11.68 -5.84
C GLU A 264 -17.27 12.83 -5.63
N LEU A 265 -15.97 12.56 -5.79
CA LEU A 265 -14.93 13.57 -5.76
C LEU A 265 -15.09 14.55 -6.91
N ASP A 266 -15.36 14.06 -8.11
CA ASP A 266 -15.60 14.89 -9.28
C ASP A 266 -16.79 15.83 -9.09
N GLY A 267 -17.92 15.33 -8.58
CA GLY A 267 -19.09 16.15 -8.27
C GLY A 267 -18.82 17.22 -7.19
N TYR A 268 -17.95 16.92 -6.24
CA TYR A 268 -17.51 17.90 -5.25
C TYR A 268 -16.69 19.02 -5.86
N PHE A 269 -15.73 18.70 -6.71
CA PHE A 269 -14.89 19.68 -7.38
C PHE A 269 -15.69 20.55 -8.35
N GLU A 270 -16.62 19.99 -9.10
CA GLU A 270 -17.53 20.75 -9.95
C GLU A 270 -18.34 21.77 -9.16
N LYS A 271 -18.84 21.39 -8.00
CA LYS A 271 -19.66 22.24 -7.14
C LYS A 271 -18.88 23.36 -6.50
N ASN A 272 -17.63 23.12 -6.11
CA ASN A 272 -16.81 24.06 -5.36
C ASN A 272 -15.85 24.87 -6.22
N GLY A 273 -15.86 24.62 -7.54
CA GLY A 273 -15.02 25.33 -8.51
C GLY A 273 -13.64 24.71 -8.61
N ARG A 274 -13.40 24.08 -9.73
CA ARG A 274 -12.07 23.63 -10.08
C ARG A 274 -11.23 24.76 -10.59
N GLY A 275 -10.43 25.34 -9.72
CA GLY A 275 -9.09 25.56 -10.13
C GLY A 275 -8.29 24.45 -9.48
N MET A 276 -8.23 23.28 -10.09
CA MET A 276 -7.34 22.25 -9.58
C MET A 276 -5.93 22.81 -9.64
N THR A 277 -5.46 23.17 -8.48
CA THR A 277 -4.05 23.40 -8.28
C THR A 277 -3.39 22.04 -8.14
N PRO A 278 -2.09 21.89 -8.33
CA PRO A 278 -1.40 20.64 -8.03
C PRO A 278 -1.76 20.09 -6.65
N GLU A 279 -2.02 20.98 -5.69
CA GLU A 279 -2.44 20.64 -4.34
C GLU A 279 -3.81 19.97 -4.27
N ASP A 280 -4.75 20.36 -5.14
CA ASP A 280 -6.08 19.75 -5.21
C ASP A 280 -6.03 18.37 -5.86
N ALA A 281 -4.89 18.08 -6.49
CA ALA A 281 -4.77 16.90 -7.31
C ALA A 281 -4.51 15.64 -6.54
N PHE A 282 -4.06 15.79 -5.33
CA PHE A 282 -3.69 14.63 -4.54
C PHE A 282 -4.79 14.13 -3.64
N PHE A 283 -5.85 14.15 -4.05
CA PHE A 283 -6.91 13.38 -3.99
C PHE A 283 -7.43 12.66 -2.98
N THR A 284 -8.22 13.26 -2.53
CA THR A 284 -8.74 12.74 -1.44
C THR A 284 -10.15 12.95 -1.33
N ASN A 285 -10.69 12.23 -0.55
CA ASN A 285 -12.05 12.24 -0.18
C ASN A 285 -12.44 13.63 0.32
N PRO A 286 -13.24 14.41 -0.41
CA PRO A 286 -13.69 15.73 0.01
C PRO A 286 -14.53 15.70 1.27
N TRP A 287 -14.93 14.55 1.76
CA TRP A 287 -15.67 14.37 2.99
C TRP A 287 -14.82 14.60 4.22
N THR A 288 -13.53 14.56 4.05
CA THR A 288 -12.60 14.57 5.15
C THR A 288 -12.56 15.88 5.89
N ASN A 289 -12.68 17.01 5.22
CA ASN A 289 -12.64 18.32 5.89
C ASN A 289 -13.94 18.72 6.59
N ALA A 290 -15.03 18.05 6.29
CA ALA A 290 -16.32 18.38 6.87
C ALA A 290 -16.72 17.41 7.98
N HIS A 291 -16.17 16.20 7.96
CA HIS A 291 -16.58 15.14 8.86
C HIS A 291 -15.41 14.21 9.14
N PRO A 292 -15.08 13.94 10.40
CA PRO A 292 -14.16 12.85 10.71
C PRO A 292 -14.68 11.56 10.08
N ALA A 293 -13.78 10.73 9.58
CA ALA A 293 -14.15 9.47 8.95
C ALA A 293 -15.03 8.65 9.89
N PRO A 294 -16.22 8.24 9.48
CA PRO A 294 -16.97 7.27 10.25
C PRO A 294 -16.18 5.97 10.35
N GLU A 295 -16.34 5.26 11.45
CA GLU A 295 -15.65 4.02 11.78
C GLU A 295 -15.63 2.92 10.70
N ASN A 296 -16.45 3.01 9.69
CA ASN A 296 -16.59 2.01 8.64
C ASN A 296 -16.59 2.61 7.24
N MET A 297 -15.76 3.62 7.00
CA MET A 297 -15.68 4.29 5.72
C MET A 297 -14.30 4.15 5.10
N PHE A 298 -14.27 3.74 3.82
CA PHE A 298 -13.08 3.83 2.98
C PHE A 298 -13.20 5.01 2.03
N ALA A 299 -12.12 5.77 1.88
CA ALA A 299 -11.96 6.67 0.75
C ALA A 299 -11.39 5.86 -0.43
N ALA A 300 -11.84 6.14 -1.64
CA ALA A 300 -11.41 5.39 -2.81
C ALA A 300 -11.06 6.32 -3.97
N SER A 301 -9.91 6.08 -4.59
CA SER A 301 -9.46 6.79 -5.78
C SER A 301 -8.88 5.79 -6.80
N PRO A 302 -9.15 5.96 -8.11
CA PRO A 302 -8.63 5.03 -9.12
C PRO A 302 -7.13 5.18 -9.35
N ALA A 303 -6.50 6.21 -8.80
CA ALA A 303 -5.08 6.44 -8.99
C ALA A 303 -4.46 7.11 -7.77
N THR A 304 -3.21 6.81 -7.53
CA THR A 304 -2.38 7.44 -6.52
C THR A 304 -1.09 7.97 -7.13
N ILE A 305 -0.57 9.01 -6.54
CA ILE A 305 0.74 9.54 -6.88
C ILE A 305 1.81 9.03 -5.93
N GLY A 306 1.42 8.44 -4.83
CA GLY A 306 2.34 7.87 -3.87
C GLY A 306 3.17 6.76 -4.52
N ALA A 307 4.49 6.84 -4.38
CA ALA A 307 5.37 5.76 -4.76
C ALA A 307 5.52 4.82 -3.56
N SER A 308 5.06 3.59 -3.70
CA SER A 308 5.31 2.49 -2.78
C SER A 308 5.40 1.20 -3.60
N ASP A 309 5.43 0.06 -2.95
CA ASP A 309 5.75 -1.25 -3.55
C ASP A 309 4.86 -1.67 -4.73
N GLN A 310 3.66 -1.14 -4.86
CA GLN A 310 2.77 -1.40 -6.00
C GLN A 310 3.34 -0.90 -7.33
N ALA A 311 4.23 0.10 -7.31
CA ALA A 311 4.76 0.74 -8.51
C ALA A 311 5.45 -0.27 -9.45
N GLY A 312 6.27 -1.18 -8.89
CA GLY A 312 6.95 -2.22 -9.65
C GLY A 312 6.00 -3.14 -10.41
N PHE A 313 4.83 -3.41 -9.86
CA PHE A 313 3.79 -4.25 -10.46
C PHE A 313 2.96 -3.49 -11.50
N ALA A 314 2.62 -2.23 -11.22
CA ALA A 314 1.90 -1.37 -12.16
C ALA A 314 2.66 -1.21 -13.48
N VAL A 315 3.98 -1.02 -13.44
CA VAL A 315 4.85 -0.98 -14.63
C VAL A 315 4.81 -2.28 -15.44
N LYS A 316 4.49 -3.43 -14.80
CA LYS A 316 4.30 -4.72 -15.50
C LYS A 316 2.88 -4.92 -16.02
N GLY A 317 2.00 -3.92 -15.88
CA GLY A 317 0.60 -4.03 -16.27
C GLY A 317 -0.21 -4.93 -15.33
N ILE A 318 0.24 -5.16 -14.11
CA ILE A 318 -0.50 -5.90 -13.09
C ILE A 318 -1.37 -4.89 -12.34
N PRO A 319 -2.71 -5.06 -12.32
CA PRO A 319 -3.59 -4.23 -11.50
C PRO A 319 -3.18 -4.29 -10.03
N TYR A 320 -3.32 -3.19 -9.33
CA TYR A 320 -3.03 -3.17 -7.91
C TYR A 320 -4.18 -2.58 -7.09
N ILE A 321 -4.13 -2.86 -5.81
CA ILE A 321 -4.94 -2.28 -4.75
C ILE A 321 -3.95 -1.79 -3.70
N TYR A 322 -4.04 -0.52 -3.33
CA TYR A 322 -3.15 0.03 -2.32
C TYR A 322 -3.99 0.50 -1.13
N PHE A 323 -3.68 -0.03 0.04
CA PHE A 323 -4.26 0.37 1.30
C PHE A 323 -3.30 1.28 2.04
N GLU A 324 -3.79 2.45 2.41
CA GLU A 324 -3.05 3.46 3.12
C GLU A 324 -4.01 4.25 4.01
N ALA A 325 -3.53 4.76 5.13
CA ALA A 325 -4.27 5.69 5.96
C ALA A 325 -3.56 7.06 5.98
N THR A 326 -4.14 8.02 5.28
CA THR A 326 -3.58 9.37 5.11
C THR A 326 -4.70 10.40 5.14
N ASN A 327 -4.32 11.67 5.09
CA ASN A 327 -5.24 12.78 4.90
C ASN A 327 -4.70 13.75 3.85
N TRP A 328 -4.71 13.33 2.60
CA TRP A 328 -4.27 14.16 1.48
C TRP A 328 -5.00 15.50 1.37
N TRP A 329 -6.20 15.59 1.92
CA TRP A 329 -6.98 16.80 1.89
C TRP A 329 -6.38 17.92 2.73
N ALA A 330 -5.79 17.59 3.86
CA ALA A 330 -5.11 18.55 4.72
C ALA A 330 -3.88 19.14 4.03
N ALA A 331 -3.27 18.44 3.08
CA ALA A 331 -2.16 18.94 2.30
C ALA A 331 -2.48 20.20 1.50
N GLY A 332 -3.73 20.41 1.09
CA GLY A 332 -4.14 21.63 0.39
C GLY A 332 -4.05 22.91 1.21
N ALA A 333 -3.89 22.81 2.54
CA ALA A 333 -3.72 23.97 3.41
C ALA A 333 -2.29 24.56 3.35
N GLU A 334 -1.30 23.72 3.05
CA GLU A 334 0.12 24.10 2.97
C GLU A 334 0.75 23.52 1.69
N PRO A 335 0.81 24.30 0.59
CA PRO A 335 1.27 23.82 -0.70
C PRO A 335 2.67 23.18 -0.72
N SER A 336 3.54 23.59 0.21
CA SER A 336 4.87 23.00 0.35
C SER A 336 4.85 21.57 0.87
N LEU A 337 3.79 21.18 1.57
CA LEU A 337 3.59 19.85 2.12
C LEU A 337 2.80 18.96 1.17
N ALA A 338 2.01 19.53 0.26
CA ALA A 338 1.27 18.81 -0.75
C ALA A 338 2.17 17.92 -1.62
N TYR A 339 3.40 18.34 -1.84
CA TYR A 339 4.37 17.56 -2.61
C TYR A 339 5.01 16.41 -1.83
N THR A 340 4.92 16.41 -0.51
CA THR A 340 5.47 15.32 0.30
C THR A 340 4.50 14.18 0.48
N GLY A 341 3.20 14.46 0.27
CA GLY A 341 2.18 13.45 0.27
C GLY A 341 1.90 12.73 1.60
N TYR A 342 2.56 13.14 2.67
CA TYR A 342 2.59 12.38 3.92
C TYR A 342 1.77 12.99 5.04
N ILE A 343 0.79 13.85 4.71
CA ILE A 343 -0.09 14.38 5.72
C ILE A 343 -1.12 13.36 6.12
N GLU A 344 -1.13 13.03 7.39
CA GLU A 344 -1.98 12.00 7.94
C GLU A 344 -3.12 12.55 8.76
N THR A 345 -2.98 13.77 9.30
CA THR A 345 -4.06 14.43 10.05
C THR A 345 -4.24 15.89 9.65
N GLU A 346 -5.49 16.38 9.71
CA GLU A 346 -5.81 17.79 9.49
C GLU A 346 -5.30 18.72 10.58
N ASP A 347 -4.96 18.19 11.76
CA ASP A 347 -4.42 18.99 12.86
C ASP A 347 -2.91 19.20 12.70
N ALA A 348 -2.54 20.25 11.99
CA ALA A 348 -1.15 20.64 11.77
C ALA A 348 -0.36 21.00 13.05
N SER A 349 -1.00 21.02 14.22
CA SER A 349 -0.30 21.18 15.49
C SER A 349 0.28 19.87 16.04
N LEU A 350 -0.07 18.72 15.42
CA LEU A 350 0.36 17.38 15.80
C LEU A 350 1.49 16.92 14.86
N GLY A 351 2.38 16.10 15.38
CA GLY A 351 3.51 15.60 14.61
C GLY A 351 4.39 16.72 14.04
N ASP A 352 4.83 16.56 12.81
CA ASP A 352 5.50 17.62 12.04
C ASP A 352 4.53 18.20 10.99
N GLY A 353 3.71 19.16 11.42
CA GLY A 353 2.72 19.78 10.53
C GLY A 353 1.56 18.89 10.10
N GLY A 354 1.22 17.86 10.88
CA GLY A 354 0.23 16.83 10.54
C GLY A 354 0.82 15.56 9.94
N MET A 355 2.15 15.50 9.85
CA MET A 355 2.90 14.30 9.38
C MET A 355 3.42 13.52 10.56
N PHE A 356 3.32 12.20 10.47
CA PHE A 356 3.91 11.24 11.40
C PHE A 356 4.91 10.33 10.67
N MET A 357 4.50 9.78 9.54
CA MET A 357 5.32 8.95 8.68
C MET A 357 6.68 9.58 8.44
N ASN A 358 7.73 8.80 8.57
CA ASN A 358 9.10 9.25 8.39
C ASN A 358 9.56 10.39 9.34
N THR A 359 8.92 10.55 10.49
CA THR A 359 9.31 11.50 11.53
C THR A 359 9.62 10.78 12.86
N GLU A 360 10.18 11.50 13.82
CA GLU A 360 10.37 10.97 15.19
C GLU A 360 9.06 10.69 15.93
N TYR A 361 7.92 11.11 15.35
CA TYR A 361 6.58 10.92 15.90
C TYR A 361 5.91 9.63 15.41
N ASP A 362 6.47 8.93 14.43
CA ASP A 362 5.91 7.65 13.96
C ASP A 362 6.19 6.52 14.95
N THR A 363 5.59 6.61 16.11
CA THR A 363 5.71 5.63 17.19
C THR A 363 4.35 5.16 17.70
N LEU A 364 4.29 3.93 18.18
CA LEU A 364 3.06 3.41 18.78
C LEU A 364 2.63 4.20 20.03
N GLU A 365 3.58 4.80 20.76
CA GLU A 365 3.31 5.68 21.91
C GLU A 365 2.57 6.92 21.45
N THR A 366 3.08 7.62 20.43
CA THR A 366 2.45 8.80 19.82
C THR A 366 1.05 8.48 19.30
N LEU A 367 0.90 7.36 18.57
CA LEU A 367 -0.38 6.91 18.03
C LEU A 367 -1.43 6.71 19.14
N ASN A 368 -1.04 6.02 20.20
CA ASN A 368 -1.96 5.75 21.32
C ASN A 368 -2.27 6.99 22.17
N GLU A 369 -1.33 7.92 22.29
CA GLU A 369 -1.53 9.17 23.05
C GLU A 369 -2.43 10.14 22.29
N LEU A 370 -2.15 10.37 21.00
CA LEU A 370 -2.86 11.37 20.21
C LEU A 370 -4.15 10.83 19.61
N PHE A 371 -4.18 9.56 19.23
CA PHE A 371 -5.30 8.94 18.51
C PHE A 371 -5.73 7.60 19.13
N PRO A 372 -6.17 7.61 20.40
CA PRO A 372 -6.49 6.38 21.12
C PRO A 372 -7.57 5.57 20.40
N GLY A 373 -7.24 4.30 20.07
CA GLY A 373 -8.13 3.38 19.37
C GLY A 373 -8.13 3.47 17.84
N ARG A 374 -7.42 4.44 17.25
CA ARG A 374 -7.40 4.65 15.79
C ARG A 374 -6.84 3.43 15.05
N ALA A 375 -5.73 2.88 15.49
CA ALA A 375 -5.16 1.68 14.86
C ALA A 375 -6.13 0.50 14.85
N GLU A 376 -6.82 0.25 15.96
CA GLU A 376 -7.82 -0.81 16.04
C GLU A 376 -9.00 -0.55 15.09
N GLN A 377 -9.49 0.69 15.01
CA GLN A 377 -10.55 1.09 14.08
C GLN A 377 -10.14 0.86 12.62
N HIS A 378 -8.93 1.27 12.24
CA HIS A 378 -8.43 1.07 10.88
C HIS A 378 -8.28 -0.41 10.54
N TYR A 379 -7.74 -1.20 11.43
CA TYR A 379 -7.64 -2.64 11.19
C TYR A 379 -9.01 -3.33 11.10
N HIS A 380 -10.03 -2.86 11.83
CA HIS A 380 -11.40 -3.35 11.66
C HIS A 380 -12.00 -3.06 10.28
N LEU A 381 -11.45 -2.10 9.54
CA LEU A 381 -11.80 -1.84 8.15
C LEU A 381 -10.96 -2.68 7.19
N PHE A 382 -9.62 -2.57 7.30
CA PHE A 382 -8.71 -3.19 6.36
C PHE A 382 -8.67 -4.72 6.46
N SER A 383 -8.73 -5.30 7.67
CA SER A 383 -8.58 -6.74 7.88
C SER A 383 -9.67 -7.58 7.21
N PRO A 384 -10.98 -7.32 7.43
CA PRO A 384 -12.03 -8.07 6.77
C PRO A 384 -12.08 -7.82 5.26
N LEU A 385 -11.76 -6.62 4.79
CA LEU A 385 -11.69 -6.33 3.36
C LEU A 385 -10.53 -7.09 2.71
N LEU A 386 -9.34 -7.06 3.31
CA LEU A 386 -8.19 -7.84 2.82
C LEU A 386 -8.53 -9.32 2.73
N SER A 387 -9.13 -9.88 3.78
CA SER A 387 -9.57 -11.28 3.79
C SER A 387 -10.55 -11.60 2.68
N ALA A 388 -11.49 -10.69 2.42
CA ALA A 388 -12.47 -10.86 1.34
C ALA A 388 -11.85 -10.83 -0.04
N LEU A 389 -10.85 -9.95 -0.25
CA LEU A 389 -10.10 -9.87 -1.50
C LEU A 389 -9.22 -11.10 -1.74
N LEU A 390 -8.76 -11.77 -0.69
CA LEU A 390 -7.96 -12.99 -0.80
C LEU A 390 -8.82 -14.25 -0.99
N LEU A 391 -10.04 -14.25 -0.46
CA LEU A 391 -10.97 -15.38 -0.54
C LEU A 391 -11.97 -15.18 -1.69
N VAL A 392 -11.46 -14.91 -2.88
CA VAL A 392 -12.27 -14.74 -4.08
C VAL A 392 -12.24 -15.97 -4.99
N LYS A 393 -13.19 -16.04 -5.91
CA LYS A 393 -13.21 -17.03 -6.99
C LYS A 393 -13.82 -16.40 -8.27
N ALA A 394 -13.45 -16.95 -9.42
CA ALA A 394 -14.21 -16.73 -10.65
C ALA A 394 -15.55 -17.46 -10.58
N GLU A 395 -16.60 -16.87 -11.15
CA GLU A 395 -17.89 -17.53 -11.35
C GLU A 395 -17.83 -18.58 -12.44
#